data_be1f64d3570b14801a6ee2cd36443e36
#
_entry.id   be1f64d3570b14801a6ee2cd36443e36
#
_cell.length_a   1.000
_cell.length_b   1.000
_cell.length_c   1.000
_cell.angle_alpha   90.00
_cell.angle_beta   90.00
_cell.angle_gamma   90.00
#
_symmetry.space_group_name_H-M   'P 1'
#
loop_
_entity.id
_entity.type
_entity.pdbx_description
1 polymer ?
#
loop_
_entity_poly.entity_id
_entity_poly.type
_entity_poly.pdbx_seq_one_letter_code
_entity_poly.pdbx_strand_id
1 'polypeptide(L)'
;MDAQLISRRGLVKAIGAVAGAALVGDSVFAQRATPPTVISNPPRDFSQTTTYFSDPDILTVDPSFDGVVLPNNAIKRLWTGGLWLEGPAWSSVGRFLVFSDIGNNVQMRWLEDNNGVTVFRNPSNNSNGNTFDYQGRQISCEHLTRRIVRYEHDGTISIVADKYNGKQLNSPNDVVAHPDGSIWFTDPPYGGQMFEGQPDAAGTGLNAAGHINPRIGIPPEMGTFHRELPTGVYRIDPTGRVDLLADEGVLPDPNGLAFSPDRKKLYVVSFAKFPGDTGRGGDRSVYSFDVGTNNRLAAPKLFSDFTIDGVKCAPDGIRVDVDGNLWAGGNAGREVGYNGVTVWNPQGKLIGRIRLPEVCANITFGGPKRNRLFMAASQSLYAVYVNTQGAGPA
;
A
#
# COMPACT_ATOMS: atom_id res chain seq x y z
N MET A 1 -31.30 16.74 -65.04
CA MET A 1 -31.13 15.66 -66.05
C MET A 1 -30.00 14.79 -65.53
N ASP A 2 -30.47 13.70 -65.11
CA ASP A 2 -29.95 12.34 -64.97
C ASP A 2 -28.69 12.09 -64.13
N ALA A 3 -29.01 11.62 -62.97
CA ALA A 3 -28.19 10.79 -62.15
C ALA A 3 -28.05 9.38 -62.77
N GLN A 4 -26.85 8.84 -62.85
CA GLN A 4 -26.68 7.40 -63.03
C GLN A 4 -25.79 6.84 -61.90
N LEU A 5 -26.44 6.00 -61.12
CA LEU A 5 -25.87 5.04 -60.19
C LEU A 5 -24.93 4.09 -60.92
N ILE A 6 -23.72 3.96 -60.46
CA ILE A 6 -22.84 2.83 -60.83
C ILE A 6 -22.74 1.85 -59.65
N SER A 7 -23.20 0.67 -59.97
CA SER A 7 -23.35 -0.52 -59.15
C SER A 7 -22.00 -1.06 -58.59
N ARG A 8 -22.06 -1.47 -57.36
CA ARG A 8 -21.02 -2.32 -56.70
C ARG A 8 -21.08 -3.75 -57.24
N ARG A 9 -20.51 -4.02 -58.42
CA ARG A 9 -20.17 -5.41 -58.88
C ARG A 9 -19.22 -5.31 -60.06
N GLY A 10 -17.94 -5.55 -59.84
CA GLY A 10 -17.03 -5.73 -60.98
C GLY A 10 -15.58 -5.30 -60.70
N LEU A 11 -14.93 -5.89 -59.74
CA LEU A 11 -13.45 -5.96 -59.76
C LEU A 11 -12.95 -7.21 -59.02
N VAL A 12 -13.22 -8.34 -59.60
CA VAL A 12 -12.50 -9.58 -59.37
C VAL A 12 -12.17 -10.15 -60.71
N LYS A 13 -10.94 -9.96 -61.14
CA LYS A 13 -10.13 -10.89 -61.94
C LYS A 13 -8.93 -10.18 -62.58
N ALA A 14 -7.82 -10.81 -62.33
CA ALA A 14 -6.54 -10.71 -63.01
C ALA A 14 -5.44 -9.98 -62.23
N ILE A 15 -4.66 -10.74 -61.48
CA ILE A 15 -3.21 -10.57 -61.44
C ILE A 15 -2.60 -11.98 -61.34
N GLY A 16 -1.88 -12.29 -62.36
CA GLY A 16 -1.12 -13.52 -62.49
C GLY A 16 0.14 -13.52 -61.63
N ALA A 17 0.65 -14.71 -61.41
CA ALA A 17 1.82 -15.06 -60.67
C ALA A 17 3.09 -14.33 -61.12
N VAL A 18 3.80 -13.77 -60.13
CA VAL A 18 5.25 -13.62 -60.21
C VAL A 18 5.82 -14.14 -58.90
N ALA A 19 6.53 -15.25 -58.97
CA ALA A 19 7.30 -15.78 -57.88
C ALA A 19 8.53 -14.90 -57.64
N GLY A 20 8.53 -14.21 -56.52
CA GLY A 20 9.67 -13.55 -55.96
C GLY A 20 9.81 -13.97 -54.51
N ALA A 21 10.77 -14.83 -54.20
CA ALA A 21 11.11 -15.18 -52.84
C ALA A 21 11.76 -13.97 -52.17
N ALA A 22 10.95 -13.17 -51.46
CA ALA A 22 11.40 -12.24 -50.43
C ALA A 22 11.25 -12.97 -49.10
N LEU A 23 12.36 -13.22 -48.45
CA LEU A 23 12.42 -13.54 -47.05
C LEU A 23 11.81 -12.37 -46.28
N VAL A 24 10.51 -12.39 -46.10
CA VAL A 24 9.82 -11.58 -45.12
C VAL A 24 10.08 -12.28 -43.81
N GLY A 25 11.00 -11.74 -43.06
CA GLY A 25 11.08 -12.08 -41.65
C GLY A 25 9.68 -11.87 -41.04
N ASP A 26 9.06 -12.96 -40.62
CA ASP A 26 7.89 -12.94 -39.78
C ASP A 26 8.23 -12.14 -38.51
N SER A 27 8.00 -10.83 -38.56
CA SER A 27 7.70 -10.11 -37.35
C SER A 27 6.35 -10.66 -36.90
N VAL A 28 6.39 -11.81 -36.23
CA VAL A 28 5.31 -12.26 -35.39
C VAL A 28 5.16 -11.15 -34.35
N PHE A 29 4.28 -10.19 -34.63
CA PHE A 29 3.56 -9.50 -33.57
C PHE A 29 2.81 -10.62 -32.86
N ALA A 30 3.51 -11.26 -31.89
CA ALA A 30 2.82 -12.09 -30.95
C ALA A 30 1.66 -11.21 -30.45
N GLN A 31 0.45 -11.59 -30.81
CA GLN A 31 -0.75 -11.02 -30.23
C GLN A 31 -0.49 -11.12 -28.74
N ARG A 32 -0.22 -9.98 -28.11
CA ARG A 32 0.02 -9.93 -26.66
C ARG A 32 -1.25 -10.51 -26.07
N ALA A 33 -1.17 -11.74 -25.59
CA ALA A 33 -2.30 -12.34 -24.87
C ALA A 33 -2.70 -11.31 -23.82
N THR A 34 -3.99 -10.98 -23.76
CA THR A 34 -4.50 -10.07 -22.73
C THR A 34 -4.02 -10.63 -21.40
N PRO A 35 -3.23 -9.88 -20.62
CA PRO A 35 -2.71 -10.40 -19.38
C PRO A 35 -3.88 -10.88 -18.51
N PRO A 36 -3.81 -12.06 -17.89
CA PRO A 36 -4.91 -12.60 -17.09
C PRO A 36 -5.27 -11.74 -15.88
N THR A 37 -4.38 -10.83 -15.53
CA THR A 37 -4.51 -9.93 -14.36
C THR A 37 -5.13 -8.57 -14.70
N VAL A 38 -5.40 -8.28 -15.99
CA VAL A 38 -6.02 -7.01 -16.40
C VAL A 38 -7.54 -7.16 -16.48
N ILE A 39 -8.26 -6.21 -15.93
CA ILE A 39 -9.71 -6.10 -16.08
C ILE A 39 -10.02 -5.14 -17.22
N SER A 40 -10.74 -5.62 -18.21
CA SER A 40 -11.30 -4.77 -19.28
C SER A 40 -12.61 -4.08 -18.88
N ASN A 41 -13.26 -4.55 -17.82
CA ASN A 41 -14.53 -4.03 -17.33
C ASN A 41 -14.34 -3.23 -16.04
N PRO A 42 -15.23 -2.28 -15.73
CA PRO A 42 -15.25 -1.62 -14.46
C PRO A 42 -15.28 -2.63 -13.29
N PRO A 43 -14.76 -2.30 -12.12
CA PRO A 43 -14.89 -3.12 -10.94
C PRO A 43 -16.37 -3.41 -10.64
N ARG A 44 -16.69 -4.59 -10.13
CA ARG A 44 -18.06 -4.94 -9.75
C ARG A 44 -18.55 -4.04 -8.59
N ASP A 45 -19.86 -3.98 -8.43
CA ASP A 45 -20.50 -3.31 -7.30
C ASP A 45 -20.37 -4.16 -6.03
N PHE A 46 -19.51 -3.76 -5.13
CA PHE A 46 -19.29 -4.43 -3.84
C PHE A 46 -20.42 -4.21 -2.82
N SER A 47 -21.44 -3.41 -3.14
CA SER A 47 -22.65 -3.33 -2.33
C SER A 47 -23.54 -4.57 -2.48
N GLN A 48 -23.35 -5.33 -3.56
CA GLN A 48 -24.12 -6.52 -3.86
C GLN A 48 -23.45 -7.78 -3.29
N THR A 49 -24.27 -8.77 -2.93
CA THR A 49 -23.78 -10.08 -2.51
C THR A 49 -23.13 -10.79 -3.69
N THR A 50 -21.93 -11.31 -3.49
CA THR A 50 -21.27 -12.16 -4.51
C THR A 50 -22.01 -13.47 -4.66
N THR A 51 -22.37 -13.81 -5.89
CA THR A 51 -23.04 -15.08 -6.25
C THR A 51 -22.10 -16.11 -6.86
N TYR A 52 -20.81 -15.79 -7.00
CA TYR A 52 -19.81 -16.66 -7.60
C TYR A 52 -19.09 -17.49 -6.55
N PHE A 53 -18.91 -18.80 -6.82
CA PHE A 53 -17.81 -19.57 -6.22
C PHE A 53 -16.54 -19.09 -6.87
N SER A 54 -15.46 -18.98 -6.18
CA SER A 54 -14.25 -18.27 -6.54
C SER A 54 -14.51 -16.83 -6.93
N ASP A 55 -14.10 -15.93 -6.11
CA ASP A 55 -14.27 -14.51 -6.38
C ASP A 55 -13.49 -14.13 -7.65
N PRO A 56 -14.14 -13.56 -8.69
CA PRO A 56 -13.48 -13.24 -9.95
C PRO A 56 -12.41 -12.17 -9.84
N ASP A 57 -12.33 -11.48 -8.70
CA ASP A 57 -11.31 -10.49 -8.42
C ASP A 57 -10.13 -11.05 -7.60
N ILE A 58 -10.14 -12.36 -7.29
CA ILE A 58 -8.99 -13.09 -6.74
C ILE A 58 -8.34 -13.86 -7.88
N LEU A 59 -7.18 -13.42 -8.33
CA LEU A 59 -6.52 -13.93 -9.55
C LEU A 59 -5.29 -14.76 -9.20
N THR A 60 -5.27 -16.01 -9.60
CA THR A 60 -4.07 -16.84 -9.60
C THR A 60 -3.20 -16.46 -10.79
N VAL A 61 -1.98 -15.98 -10.52
CA VAL A 61 -0.96 -15.69 -11.54
C VAL A 61 0.01 -16.87 -11.66
N ASP A 62 0.29 -17.52 -10.54
CA ASP A 62 1.09 -18.74 -10.47
C ASP A 62 0.35 -19.77 -9.60
N PRO A 63 0.38 -21.06 -9.94
CA PRO A 63 -0.34 -22.11 -9.19
C PRO A 63 -0.01 -22.18 -7.70
N SER A 64 1.14 -21.69 -7.26
CA SER A 64 1.49 -21.63 -5.84
C SER A 64 0.57 -20.71 -5.03
N PHE A 65 -0.13 -19.78 -5.68
CA PHE A 65 -1.11 -18.91 -5.04
C PHE A 65 -2.34 -19.65 -4.53
N ASP A 66 -2.73 -20.75 -5.19
CA ASP A 66 -3.88 -21.57 -4.78
C ASP A 66 -3.70 -22.15 -3.38
N GLY A 67 -2.46 -22.31 -2.92
CA GLY A 67 -2.14 -22.77 -1.57
C GLY A 67 -2.39 -21.71 -0.48
N VAL A 68 -2.40 -20.42 -0.82
CA VAL A 68 -2.51 -19.31 0.14
C VAL A 68 -3.87 -18.62 0.15
N VAL A 69 -4.76 -18.95 -0.79
CA VAL A 69 -6.13 -18.42 -0.86
C VAL A 69 -7.18 -19.49 -0.60
N LEU A 70 -8.39 -19.07 -0.28
CA LEU A 70 -9.53 -19.96 -0.12
C LEU A 70 -10.48 -19.77 -1.30
N PRO A 71 -10.71 -20.79 -2.13
CA PRO A 71 -11.43 -20.65 -3.39
C PRO A 71 -12.92 -20.31 -3.22
N ASN A 72 -13.46 -20.51 -2.03
CA ASN A 72 -14.88 -20.29 -1.72
C ASN A 72 -15.15 -19.04 -0.86
N ASN A 73 -14.15 -18.16 -0.73
CA ASN A 73 -14.31 -16.90 -0.02
C ASN A 73 -14.35 -15.71 -0.97
N ALA A 74 -15.33 -14.84 -0.74
CA ALA A 74 -15.48 -13.60 -1.47
C ALA A 74 -14.84 -12.42 -0.72
N ILE A 75 -14.34 -11.46 -1.48
CA ILE A 75 -13.97 -10.15 -0.97
C ILE A 75 -15.24 -9.46 -0.45
N LYS A 76 -15.19 -8.95 0.76
CA LYS A 76 -16.30 -8.21 1.39
C LYS A 76 -15.88 -6.78 1.63
N ARG A 77 -16.70 -5.83 1.22
CA ARG A 77 -16.61 -4.46 1.72
C ARG A 77 -17.29 -4.40 3.07
N LEU A 78 -16.50 -4.12 4.10
CA LEU A 78 -16.98 -4.07 5.49
C LEU A 78 -17.56 -2.69 5.83
N TRP A 79 -17.00 -1.64 5.23
CA TRP A 79 -17.41 -0.27 5.49
C TRP A 79 -16.97 0.67 4.35
N THR A 80 -17.66 1.78 4.21
CA THR A 80 -17.32 2.90 3.32
C THR A 80 -17.73 4.21 3.94
N GLY A 81 -17.11 5.30 3.54
CA GLY A 81 -17.40 6.65 4.03
C GLY A 81 -16.19 7.40 4.56
N GLY A 82 -14.98 6.86 4.36
CA GLY A 82 -13.73 7.56 4.64
C GLY A 82 -13.33 8.53 3.55
N LEU A 83 -12.31 9.34 3.83
CA LEU A 83 -11.62 10.16 2.84
C LEU A 83 -10.39 9.46 2.31
N TRP A 84 -9.53 8.96 3.22
CA TRP A 84 -8.33 8.20 2.88
C TRP A 84 -7.99 7.24 4.02
N LEU A 85 -8.32 5.97 3.81
CA LEU A 85 -8.11 4.93 4.81
C LEU A 85 -6.70 4.38 4.75
N GLU A 86 -6.08 4.30 5.93
CA GLU A 86 -4.69 3.87 6.10
C GLU A 86 -4.48 3.06 7.38
N GLY A 87 -3.27 2.50 7.49
CA GLY A 87 -2.72 1.92 8.69
C GLY A 87 -3.60 0.92 9.43
N PRO A 88 -4.19 -0.08 8.76
CA PRO A 88 -4.98 -1.07 9.44
C PRO A 88 -4.10 -1.93 10.35
N ALA A 89 -4.53 -2.15 11.60
CA ALA A 89 -3.84 -3.00 12.56
C ALA A 89 -4.84 -3.79 13.42
N TRP A 90 -4.56 -5.07 13.62
CA TRP A 90 -5.41 -5.97 14.38
C TRP A 90 -4.97 -6.09 15.83
N SER A 91 -5.87 -5.76 16.77
CA SER A 91 -5.69 -6.06 18.17
C SER A 91 -6.11 -7.51 18.46
N SER A 92 -5.15 -8.39 18.67
CA SER A 92 -5.43 -9.78 19.05
C SER A 92 -6.00 -9.89 20.47
N VAL A 93 -5.65 -8.96 21.35
CA VAL A 93 -6.17 -8.89 22.72
C VAL A 93 -7.60 -8.38 22.73
N GLY A 94 -7.85 -7.27 22.02
CA GLY A 94 -9.16 -6.63 21.99
C GLY A 94 -10.11 -7.20 20.94
N ARG A 95 -9.63 -8.05 20.02
CA ARG A 95 -10.40 -8.64 18.90
C ARG A 95 -11.10 -7.59 18.04
N PHE A 96 -10.36 -6.54 17.67
CA PHE A 96 -10.84 -5.48 16.81
C PHE A 96 -9.75 -5.02 15.85
N LEU A 97 -10.16 -4.44 14.74
CA LEU A 97 -9.29 -3.73 13.82
C LEU A 97 -9.34 -2.24 14.13
N VAL A 98 -8.19 -1.59 14.24
CA VAL A 98 -8.09 -0.13 14.11
C VAL A 98 -7.63 0.21 12.70
N PHE A 99 -8.04 1.36 12.19
CA PHE A 99 -7.52 1.94 10.96
C PHE A 99 -7.69 3.46 11.02
N SER A 100 -6.82 4.15 10.32
CA SER A 100 -6.83 5.61 10.24
C SER A 100 -7.69 6.07 9.08
N ASP A 101 -8.47 7.13 9.28
CA ASP A 101 -8.99 7.97 8.22
C ASP A 101 -8.27 9.31 8.31
N ILE A 102 -7.15 9.41 7.58
CA ILE A 102 -6.20 10.51 7.72
C ILE A 102 -6.88 11.84 7.46
N GLY A 103 -7.62 11.93 6.35
CA GLY A 103 -8.26 13.16 5.92
C GLY A 103 -9.32 13.69 6.88
N ASN A 104 -10.01 12.81 7.60
CA ASN A 104 -10.98 13.15 8.62
C ASN A 104 -10.39 13.32 10.02
N ASN A 105 -9.08 13.10 10.17
CA ASN A 105 -8.36 13.20 11.45
C ASN A 105 -8.95 12.29 12.54
N VAL A 106 -9.34 11.07 12.17
CA VAL A 106 -9.93 10.09 13.09
C VAL A 106 -9.27 8.73 12.96
N GLN A 107 -9.22 7.98 14.04
CA GLN A 107 -9.06 6.53 13.99
C GLN A 107 -10.41 5.86 14.11
N MET A 108 -10.63 4.89 13.25
CA MET A 108 -11.83 4.07 13.22
C MET A 108 -11.55 2.71 13.85
N ARG A 109 -12.58 2.06 14.34
CA ARG A 109 -12.51 0.70 14.86
C ARG A 109 -13.64 -0.14 14.25
N TRP A 110 -13.23 -1.26 13.64
CA TRP A 110 -14.16 -2.30 13.23
C TRP A 110 -14.18 -3.42 14.27
N LEU A 111 -15.38 -3.84 14.67
CA LEU A 111 -15.61 -4.92 15.63
C LEU A 111 -16.05 -6.20 14.91
N GLU A 112 -15.40 -7.32 15.22
CA GLU A 112 -15.72 -8.62 14.61
C GLU A 112 -17.13 -9.11 15.03
N ASP A 113 -17.53 -8.87 16.25
CA ASP A 113 -18.74 -9.44 16.82
C ASP A 113 -20.04 -8.95 16.14
N ASN A 114 -20.05 -7.73 15.63
CA ASN A 114 -21.25 -7.14 15.00
C ASN A 114 -20.99 -6.54 13.62
N ASN A 115 -19.75 -6.65 13.08
CA ASN A 115 -19.30 -5.99 11.86
C ASN A 115 -19.48 -4.46 11.89
N GLY A 116 -19.59 -3.86 13.06
CA GLY A 116 -19.80 -2.43 13.23
C GLY A 116 -18.49 -1.65 13.13
N VAL A 117 -18.54 -0.49 12.46
CA VAL A 117 -17.46 0.48 12.45
C VAL A 117 -17.84 1.70 13.27
N THR A 118 -16.94 2.13 14.14
CA THR A 118 -17.14 3.30 15.02
C THR A 118 -15.91 4.17 15.04
N VAL A 119 -16.06 5.45 15.32
CA VAL A 119 -14.95 6.31 15.66
C VAL A 119 -14.30 5.79 16.93
N PHE A 120 -13.00 5.59 16.89
CA PHE A 120 -12.21 5.09 18.02
C PHE A 120 -11.47 6.22 18.74
N ARG A 121 -10.85 7.12 17.96
CA ARG A 121 -10.20 8.35 18.47
C ARG A 121 -10.52 9.53 17.58
N ASN A 122 -10.79 10.67 18.20
CA ASN A 122 -11.04 11.95 17.54
C ASN A 122 -10.63 13.09 18.48
N PRO A 123 -9.62 13.92 18.15
CA PRO A 123 -8.76 13.79 16.96
C PRO A 123 -7.76 12.63 17.07
N SER A 124 -7.23 12.18 15.93
CA SER A 124 -6.15 11.18 15.83
C SER A 124 -4.79 11.80 15.55
N ASN A 125 -4.69 13.11 15.42
CA ASN A 125 -3.53 13.86 14.93
C ASN A 125 -3.10 13.43 13.51
N ASN A 126 -4.09 13.16 12.65
CA ASN A 126 -3.92 12.62 11.31
C ASN A 126 -3.00 11.38 11.33
N SER A 127 -3.36 10.43 12.21
CA SER A 127 -2.62 9.17 12.27
C SER A 127 -2.64 8.46 10.93
N ASN A 128 -1.52 7.81 10.59
CA ASN A 128 -1.37 6.98 9.40
C ASN A 128 -1.19 5.51 9.81
N GLY A 129 0.03 4.98 9.73
CA GLY A 129 0.34 3.59 10.07
C GLY A 129 0.11 3.27 11.54
N ASN A 130 -0.41 2.08 11.78
CA ASN A 130 -0.58 1.54 13.12
C ASN A 130 -0.04 0.11 13.18
N THR A 131 0.35 -0.29 14.39
CA THR A 131 0.67 -1.68 14.72
C THR A 131 0.34 -1.94 16.19
N PHE A 132 0.34 -3.19 16.60
CA PHE A 132 0.36 -3.57 18.01
C PHE A 132 1.71 -4.18 18.36
N ASP A 133 2.26 -3.85 19.52
CA ASP A 133 3.45 -4.52 20.00
C ASP A 133 3.14 -5.90 20.59
N TYR A 134 4.18 -6.61 20.99
CA TYR A 134 4.06 -7.96 21.55
C TYR A 134 3.45 -7.99 22.97
N GLN A 135 3.21 -6.81 23.57
CA GLN A 135 2.43 -6.65 24.80
C GLN A 135 0.98 -6.24 24.53
N GLY A 136 0.58 -6.12 23.25
CA GLY A 136 -0.77 -5.74 22.87
C GLY A 136 -1.08 -4.23 22.96
N ARG A 137 -0.05 -3.38 23.08
CA ARG A 137 -0.21 -1.92 23.06
C ARG A 137 -0.18 -1.41 21.63
N GLN A 138 -1.09 -0.50 21.32
CA GLN A 138 -1.11 0.13 20.00
C GLN A 138 0.02 1.15 19.87
N ILE A 139 0.70 1.11 18.72
CA ILE A 139 1.66 2.11 18.28
C ILE A 139 1.08 2.79 17.04
N SER A 140 1.20 4.10 16.95
CA SER A 140 0.63 4.90 15.87
C SER A 140 1.62 5.95 15.37
N CYS A 141 1.67 6.12 14.05
CA CYS A 141 2.34 7.23 13.38
C CYS A 141 1.38 8.41 13.31
N GLU A 142 1.77 9.59 13.79
CA GLU A 142 0.96 10.81 13.75
C GLU A 142 1.59 11.83 12.80
N HIS A 143 0.90 12.19 11.71
CA HIS A 143 1.40 13.15 10.74
C HIS A 143 1.36 14.59 11.27
N LEU A 144 0.25 15.02 11.88
CA LEU A 144 0.07 16.40 12.36
C LEU A 144 1.09 16.76 13.43
N THR A 145 1.39 15.84 14.31
CA THR A 145 2.32 16.05 15.43
C THR A 145 3.73 15.53 15.15
N ARG A 146 3.94 14.90 13.97
CA ARG A 146 5.24 14.44 13.47
C ARG A 146 5.96 13.55 14.49
N ARG A 147 5.25 12.49 14.98
CA ARG A 147 5.75 11.63 16.05
C ARG A 147 5.20 10.22 15.98
N ILE A 148 5.86 9.31 16.70
CA ILE A 148 5.38 7.97 17.02
C ILE A 148 4.86 7.99 18.46
N VAL A 149 3.64 7.51 18.64
CA VAL A 149 3.04 7.35 19.97
C VAL A 149 2.70 5.90 20.27
N ARG A 150 2.66 5.57 21.54
CA ARG A 150 2.18 4.29 22.03
C ARG A 150 1.07 4.52 23.05
N TYR A 151 -0.04 3.82 22.88
CA TYR A 151 -1.17 3.83 23.81
C TYR A 151 -0.94 2.75 24.85
N GLU A 152 -0.72 3.16 26.09
CA GLU A 152 -0.43 2.26 27.20
C GLU A 152 -1.73 1.61 27.73
N HIS A 153 -1.59 0.50 28.47
CA HIS A 153 -2.73 -0.23 29.04
C HIS A 153 -3.54 0.56 30.08
N ASP A 154 -2.91 1.53 30.73
CA ASP A 154 -3.57 2.42 31.70
C ASP A 154 -4.32 3.60 31.04
N GLY A 155 -4.32 3.64 29.70
CA GLY A 155 -4.96 4.71 28.93
C GLY A 155 -4.07 5.94 28.67
N THR A 156 -2.86 5.97 29.19
CA THR A 156 -1.92 7.07 28.91
C THR A 156 -1.32 6.93 27.50
N ILE A 157 -0.78 8.04 26.98
CA ILE A 157 -0.14 8.08 25.67
C ILE A 157 1.34 8.44 25.89
N SER A 158 2.23 7.52 25.49
CA SER A 158 3.66 7.74 25.51
C SER A 158 4.14 8.21 24.14
N ILE A 159 4.86 9.33 24.09
CA ILE A 159 5.62 9.71 22.90
C ILE A 159 6.88 8.83 22.86
N VAL A 160 6.99 7.96 21.85
CA VAL A 160 8.13 7.05 21.72
C VAL A 160 9.25 7.64 20.85
N ALA A 161 8.90 8.49 19.90
CA ALA A 161 9.85 9.30 19.13
C ALA A 161 9.14 10.50 18.50
N ASP A 162 9.78 11.67 18.57
CA ASP A 162 9.37 12.89 17.87
C ASP A 162 10.56 13.57 17.16
N LYS A 163 11.77 13.13 17.46
CA LYS A 163 13.03 13.75 16.99
C LYS A 163 14.11 12.72 16.70
N TYR A 164 14.99 13.10 15.81
CA TYR A 164 16.28 12.45 15.59
C TYR A 164 17.38 13.50 15.57
N ASN A 165 18.44 13.32 16.38
CA ASN A 165 19.54 14.29 16.53
C ASN A 165 19.06 15.73 16.80
N GLY A 166 18.02 15.90 17.62
CA GLY A 166 17.46 17.20 18.00
C GLY A 166 16.52 17.84 16.97
N LYS A 167 16.41 17.27 15.78
CA LYS A 167 15.54 17.73 14.70
C LYS A 167 14.23 16.94 14.69
N GLN A 168 13.13 17.59 14.38
CA GLN A 168 11.82 16.97 14.32
C GLN A 168 11.73 15.98 13.17
N LEU A 169 11.04 14.84 13.38
CA LEU A 169 10.72 13.87 12.33
C LEU A 169 9.93 14.53 11.20
N ASN A 170 9.94 13.93 10.01
CA ASN A 170 9.20 14.48 8.86
C ASN A 170 7.70 14.28 9.03
N SER A 171 7.22 13.09 8.75
CA SER A 171 5.84 12.64 8.98
C SER A 171 5.82 11.11 8.99
N PRO A 172 6.07 10.49 10.16
CA PRO A 172 6.13 9.03 10.25
C PRO A 172 4.93 8.38 9.58
N ASN A 173 5.18 7.38 8.71
CA ASN A 173 4.17 6.83 7.83
C ASN A 173 3.72 5.44 8.27
N ASP A 174 4.57 4.41 8.11
CA ASP A 174 4.23 3.05 8.53
C ASP A 174 5.18 2.54 9.63
N VAL A 175 4.71 1.56 10.40
CA VAL A 175 5.39 1.12 11.62
C VAL A 175 5.21 -0.37 11.85
N VAL A 176 6.29 -1.03 12.30
CA VAL A 176 6.26 -2.44 12.72
C VAL A 176 6.97 -2.62 14.05
N ALA A 177 6.44 -3.52 14.88
CA ALA A 177 7.06 -3.91 16.14
C ALA A 177 7.95 -5.14 15.94
N HIS A 178 9.09 -5.17 16.63
CA HIS A 178 10.01 -6.30 16.65
C HIS A 178 9.96 -7.02 18.01
N PRO A 179 10.18 -8.35 18.09
CA PRO A 179 10.09 -9.10 19.35
C PRO A 179 11.08 -8.66 20.43
N ASP A 180 12.19 -8.03 20.05
CA ASP A 180 13.17 -7.50 21.01
C ASP A 180 12.68 -6.22 21.71
N GLY A 181 11.45 -5.76 21.41
CA GLY A 181 10.87 -4.54 21.94
C GLY A 181 11.19 -3.27 21.14
N SER A 182 12.00 -3.38 20.09
CA SER A 182 12.25 -2.23 19.21
C SER A 182 11.07 -1.97 18.26
N ILE A 183 10.96 -0.72 17.81
CA ILE A 183 9.92 -0.24 16.89
C ILE A 183 10.65 0.29 15.66
N TRP A 184 10.22 -0.15 14.47
CA TRP A 184 10.81 0.26 13.21
C TRP A 184 9.77 1.01 12.40
N PHE A 185 10.16 2.14 11.81
CA PHE A 185 9.21 3.00 11.10
C PHE A 185 9.86 3.71 9.91
N THR A 186 9.01 4.17 9.01
CA THR A 186 9.38 4.99 7.86
C THR A 186 8.99 6.43 8.11
N ASP A 187 9.84 7.37 7.66
CA ASP A 187 9.64 8.81 7.85
C ASP A 187 9.79 9.59 6.54
N PRO A 188 8.81 9.43 5.60
CA PRO A 188 8.74 10.22 4.39
C PRO A 188 8.12 11.60 4.65
N PRO A 189 8.03 12.49 3.63
CA PRO A 189 7.49 13.84 3.83
C PRO A 189 5.99 13.97 3.60
N TYR A 190 5.24 12.89 3.39
CA TYR A 190 3.87 12.94 2.85
C TYR A 190 2.92 13.81 3.68
N GLY A 191 2.84 13.59 4.99
CA GLY A 191 2.02 14.41 5.88
C GLY A 191 2.49 15.85 5.97
N GLY A 192 3.80 16.06 5.82
CA GLY A 192 4.40 17.40 5.83
C GLY A 192 4.16 18.19 4.55
N GLN A 193 3.79 17.54 3.47
CA GLN A 193 3.50 18.19 2.19
C GLN A 193 2.04 18.64 2.05
N MET A 194 1.33 18.74 3.15
CA MET A 194 -0.06 19.22 3.21
C MET A 194 -1.10 18.35 2.51
N PHE A 195 -0.74 17.14 2.17
CA PHE A 195 -1.70 16.17 1.65
C PHE A 195 -2.52 15.53 2.77
N GLU A 196 -1.94 15.41 3.95
CA GLU A 196 -2.44 14.59 5.04
C GLU A 196 -2.42 15.35 6.38
N GLY A 197 -3.09 16.49 6.42
CA GLY A 197 -3.38 17.14 7.69
C GLY A 197 -2.46 18.25 8.15
N GLN A 198 -1.32 18.49 7.50
CA GLN A 198 -0.48 19.63 7.88
C GLN A 198 -1.10 20.96 7.45
N PRO A 199 -0.84 22.06 8.16
CA PRO A 199 -1.28 23.38 7.75
C PRO A 199 -0.79 23.72 6.35
N ASP A 200 -1.67 24.31 5.54
CA ASP A 200 -1.31 24.83 4.23
C ASP A 200 -0.22 25.91 4.36
N ALA A 201 0.88 25.76 3.62
CA ALA A 201 2.00 26.73 3.66
C ALA A 201 1.58 28.14 3.17
N ALA A 202 0.51 28.25 2.40
CA ALA A 202 -0.08 29.54 2.03
C ALA A 202 -0.81 30.22 3.21
N GLY A 203 -0.81 29.63 4.38
CA GLY A 203 -1.43 30.20 5.59
C GLY A 203 -2.95 30.22 5.55
N THR A 204 -3.58 29.41 4.72
CA THR A 204 -5.06 29.35 4.63
C THR A 204 -5.71 28.75 5.87
N GLY A 205 -4.94 28.04 6.71
CA GLY A 205 -5.45 27.37 7.90
C GLY A 205 -6.40 26.21 7.64
N LEU A 206 -6.51 25.74 6.39
CA LEU A 206 -7.46 24.68 6.02
C LEU A 206 -7.19 23.38 6.76
N ASN A 207 -5.93 23.08 7.06
CA ASN A 207 -5.56 21.89 7.80
C ASN A 207 -5.37 22.12 9.30
N ALA A 208 -5.66 23.29 9.83
CA ALA A 208 -5.53 23.58 11.26
C ALA A 208 -6.37 22.64 12.14
N ALA A 209 -7.50 22.15 11.61
CA ALA A 209 -8.34 21.14 12.24
C ALA A 209 -7.94 19.69 11.87
N GLY A 210 -6.84 19.50 11.13
CA GLY A 210 -6.38 18.18 10.71
C GLY A 210 -7.14 17.55 9.53
N HIS A 211 -7.87 18.32 8.77
CA HIS A 211 -8.54 17.80 7.58
C HIS A 211 -7.59 17.72 6.39
N ILE A 212 -7.88 16.82 5.45
CA ILE A 212 -7.11 16.71 4.22
C ILE A 212 -7.17 18.05 3.47
N ASN A 213 -6.04 18.48 2.90
CA ASN A 213 -6.00 19.71 2.13
C ASN A 213 -6.87 19.54 0.87
N PRO A 214 -7.89 20.39 0.63
CA PRO A 214 -8.72 20.31 -0.57
C PRO A 214 -7.94 20.59 -1.87
N ARG A 215 -6.70 21.03 -1.75
CA ARG A 215 -5.78 21.26 -2.87
C ARG A 215 -4.86 20.07 -3.13
N ILE A 216 -5.13 18.91 -2.55
CA ILE A 216 -4.38 17.69 -2.80
C ILE A 216 -4.24 17.44 -4.32
N GLY A 217 -3.04 17.17 -4.77
CA GLY A 217 -2.75 17.00 -6.20
C GLY A 217 -2.51 18.30 -6.98
N ILE A 218 -2.52 19.48 -6.34
CA ILE A 218 -2.18 20.77 -6.96
C ILE A 218 -0.67 21.02 -6.85
N PRO A 219 -0.12 21.82 -7.79
CA PRO A 219 1.32 22.00 -7.97
C PRO A 219 2.11 22.49 -6.76
N PRO A 220 3.42 22.28 -6.81
CA PRO A 220 4.36 22.46 -5.68
C PRO A 220 4.50 23.89 -5.15
N GLU A 221 4.05 24.89 -5.86
CA GLU A 221 4.11 26.31 -5.42
C GLU A 221 3.19 26.61 -4.23
N MET A 222 2.32 25.65 -3.90
CA MET A 222 1.30 25.81 -2.87
C MET A 222 1.75 25.41 -1.49
N GLY A 223 2.89 24.75 -1.37
CA GLY A 223 3.37 24.29 -0.08
C GLY A 223 4.87 24.21 -0.03
N THR A 224 5.46 24.93 0.91
CA THR A 224 6.89 24.82 1.23
C THR A 224 7.03 24.11 2.55
N PHE A 225 6.90 22.78 2.55
CA PHE A 225 7.31 21.98 3.70
C PHE A 225 8.84 21.87 3.68
N HIS A 226 9.48 22.44 4.70
CA HIS A 226 10.92 22.33 4.87
C HIS A 226 11.23 21.17 5.82
N ARG A 227 11.74 20.09 5.25
CA ARG A 227 12.28 18.96 6.02
C ARG A 227 13.56 19.39 6.73
N GLU A 228 13.67 19.03 7.99
CA GLU A 228 14.94 19.17 8.73
C GLU A 228 15.80 17.92 8.65
N LEU A 229 15.16 16.78 8.33
CA LEU A 229 15.79 15.47 8.21
C LEU A 229 15.64 14.92 6.79
N PRO A 230 16.59 14.11 6.30
CA PRO A 230 16.35 13.30 5.12
C PRO A 230 15.18 12.34 5.38
N THR A 231 14.51 11.87 4.32
CA THR A 231 13.59 10.76 4.46
C THR A 231 14.35 9.49 4.85
N GLY A 232 13.73 8.59 5.61
CA GLY A 232 14.50 7.46 6.08
C GLY A 232 13.70 6.35 6.76
N VAL A 233 14.40 5.24 6.95
CA VAL A 233 13.97 4.12 7.79
C VAL A 233 14.66 4.25 9.13
N TYR A 234 13.88 4.27 10.19
CA TYR A 234 14.34 4.45 11.55
C TYR A 234 14.02 3.26 12.44
N ARG A 235 14.76 3.15 13.52
CA ARG A 235 14.53 2.20 14.60
C ARG A 235 14.57 2.92 15.95
N ILE A 236 13.58 2.67 16.77
CA ILE A 236 13.58 3.04 18.20
C ILE A 236 13.98 1.78 18.95
N ASP A 237 15.10 1.80 19.65
CA ASP A 237 15.52 0.65 20.45
C ASP A 237 14.71 0.54 21.77
N PRO A 238 14.80 -0.56 22.51
CA PRO A 238 14.05 -0.72 23.76
C PRO A 238 14.38 0.33 24.84
N THR A 239 15.49 1.07 24.70
CA THR A 239 15.85 2.15 25.63
C THR A 239 15.26 3.50 25.23
N GLY A 240 14.61 3.57 24.05
CA GLY A 240 14.07 4.80 23.49
C GLY A 240 15.03 5.57 22.58
N ARG A 241 16.24 5.03 22.32
CA ARG A 241 17.18 5.67 21.39
C ARG A 241 16.69 5.46 19.96
N VAL A 242 16.68 6.55 19.19
CA VAL A 242 16.34 6.55 17.77
C VAL A 242 17.61 6.39 16.93
N ASP A 243 17.63 5.41 16.05
CA ASP A 243 18.69 5.14 15.09
C ASP A 243 18.15 5.36 13.67
N LEU A 244 18.86 6.09 12.81
CA LEU A 244 18.63 6.14 11.37
C LEU A 244 19.33 4.93 10.74
N LEU A 245 18.58 4.08 10.05
CA LEU A 245 19.09 2.85 9.47
C LEU A 245 19.38 2.95 7.98
N ALA A 246 18.55 3.69 7.25
CA ALA A 246 18.75 4.00 5.85
C ALA A 246 18.15 5.39 5.57
N ASP A 247 18.93 6.28 4.99
CA ASP A 247 18.50 7.61 4.58
C ASP A 247 18.10 7.63 3.09
N GLU A 248 17.70 8.80 2.58
CA GLU A 248 17.30 8.99 1.18
C GLU A 248 18.42 8.73 0.16
N GLY A 249 19.67 8.71 0.59
CA GLY A 249 20.82 8.31 -0.25
C GLY A 249 20.82 6.80 -0.50
N VAL A 250 20.30 6.03 0.44
CA VAL A 250 20.20 4.57 0.39
C VAL A 250 18.84 4.14 -0.16
N LEU A 251 17.74 4.65 0.40
CA LEU A 251 16.38 4.34 -0.01
C LEU A 251 15.50 5.59 0.11
N PRO A 252 15.20 6.27 -1.01
CA PRO A 252 14.39 7.48 -0.97
C PRO A 252 12.90 7.17 -0.76
N ASP A 253 12.21 8.09 -0.13
CA ASP A 253 10.76 8.09 0.13
C ASP A 253 10.22 6.73 0.59
N PRO A 254 10.71 6.21 1.74
CA PRO A 254 10.24 4.94 2.25
C PRO A 254 8.76 5.04 2.67
N ASN A 255 7.96 4.01 2.31
CA ASN A 255 6.55 3.89 2.65
C ASN A 255 6.34 2.62 3.50
N GLY A 256 5.56 1.64 3.04
CA GLY A 256 5.31 0.41 3.77
C GLY A 256 6.59 -0.36 4.13
N LEU A 257 6.59 -0.99 5.29
CA LEU A 257 7.68 -1.86 5.72
C LEU A 257 7.16 -3.14 6.40
N ALA A 258 7.89 -4.25 6.22
CA ALA A 258 7.55 -5.52 6.86
C ALA A 258 8.78 -6.42 7.03
N PHE A 259 8.83 -7.16 8.12
CA PHE A 259 9.85 -8.19 8.32
C PHE A 259 9.49 -9.52 7.64
N SER A 260 10.49 -10.26 7.20
CA SER A 260 10.35 -11.69 6.92
C SER A 260 9.94 -12.46 8.19
N PRO A 261 9.37 -13.68 8.10
CA PRO A 261 8.93 -14.43 9.28
C PRO A 261 10.06 -14.70 10.28
N ASP A 262 11.27 -14.94 9.79
CA ASP A 262 12.48 -15.16 10.60
C ASP A 262 13.19 -13.85 11.02
N ARG A 263 12.67 -12.70 10.57
CA ARG A 263 13.18 -11.34 10.84
C ARG A 263 14.60 -11.06 10.36
N LYS A 264 15.13 -11.92 9.51
CA LYS A 264 16.45 -11.71 8.89
C LYS A 264 16.43 -10.77 7.70
N LYS A 265 15.22 -10.43 7.22
CA LYS A 265 15.02 -9.43 6.17
C LYS A 265 13.99 -8.39 6.60
N LEU A 266 14.23 -7.17 6.17
CA LEU A 266 13.24 -6.10 6.17
C LEU A 266 12.93 -5.74 4.73
N TYR A 267 11.66 -5.79 4.35
CA TYR A 267 11.17 -5.26 3.08
C TYR A 267 10.71 -3.83 3.30
N VAL A 268 11.06 -2.94 2.38
CA VAL A 268 10.66 -1.54 2.42
C VAL A 268 10.27 -1.09 1.01
N VAL A 269 9.17 -0.39 0.92
CA VAL A 269 8.73 0.29 -0.30
C VAL A 269 9.52 1.58 -0.46
N SER A 270 10.06 1.83 -1.66
CA SER A 270 10.53 3.13 -2.11
C SER A 270 9.45 3.73 -2.99
N PHE A 271 8.76 4.77 -2.51
CA PHE A 271 7.60 5.33 -3.19
C PHE A 271 7.99 6.44 -4.19
N ALA A 272 7.02 7.02 -4.86
CA ALA A 272 7.25 8.10 -5.81
C ALA A 272 7.46 9.44 -5.10
N LYS A 273 8.17 10.35 -5.77
CA LYS A 273 8.28 11.73 -5.34
C LYS A 273 6.92 12.45 -5.41
N PHE A 274 6.55 13.10 -4.34
CA PHE A 274 5.35 13.92 -4.30
C PHE A 274 5.63 15.37 -4.74
N PRO A 275 4.62 16.08 -5.24
CA PRO A 275 4.74 17.51 -5.52
C PRO A 275 5.18 18.28 -4.25
N GLY A 276 6.12 19.20 -4.40
CA GLY A 276 6.67 19.99 -3.28
C GLY A 276 7.80 19.32 -2.50
N ASP A 277 8.06 18.04 -2.71
CA ASP A 277 9.25 17.40 -2.13
C ASP A 277 10.51 17.88 -2.83
N THR A 278 11.50 18.31 -2.02
CA THR A 278 12.82 18.79 -2.51
C THR A 278 13.86 17.67 -2.57
N GLY A 279 13.56 16.50 -1.97
CA GLY A 279 14.45 15.35 -1.92
C GLY A 279 14.48 14.53 -3.20
N ARG A 280 15.26 13.44 -3.16
CA ARG A 280 15.25 12.40 -4.17
C ARG A 280 13.98 11.57 -4.03
N GLY A 281 13.17 11.48 -5.07
CA GLY A 281 11.99 10.60 -5.08
C GLY A 281 12.36 9.14 -5.23
N GLY A 282 11.49 8.26 -4.75
CA GLY A 282 11.56 6.82 -4.95
C GLY A 282 11.19 6.38 -6.36
N ASP A 283 11.37 5.10 -6.62
CA ASP A 283 11.17 4.50 -7.95
C ASP A 283 9.94 3.58 -8.04
N ARG A 284 9.10 3.58 -7.01
CA ARG A 284 7.90 2.73 -6.87
C ARG A 284 8.25 1.23 -6.90
N SER A 285 9.24 0.85 -6.14
CA SER A 285 9.75 -0.51 -6.05
C SER A 285 9.74 -1.01 -4.60
N VAL A 286 9.88 -2.31 -4.43
CA VAL A 286 10.11 -2.91 -3.12
C VAL A 286 11.55 -3.36 -3.04
N TYR A 287 12.22 -3.00 -1.96
CA TYR A 287 13.58 -3.42 -1.65
C TYR A 287 13.62 -4.33 -0.43
N SER A 288 14.57 -5.24 -0.40
CA SER A 288 14.87 -6.07 0.76
C SER A 288 16.24 -5.72 1.33
N PHE A 289 16.30 -5.64 2.64
CA PHE A 289 17.54 -5.48 3.40
C PHE A 289 17.80 -6.71 4.23
N ASP A 290 19.02 -7.22 4.27
CA ASP A 290 19.41 -8.21 5.25
C ASP A 290 19.61 -7.50 6.60
N VAL A 291 19.01 -8.03 7.67
CA VAL A 291 19.07 -7.48 9.02
C VAL A 291 20.20 -8.20 9.78
N GLY A 292 21.24 -7.44 10.11
CA GLY A 292 22.38 -7.97 10.88
C GLY A 292 22.05 -8.22 12.36
N THR A 293 22.90 -8.95 13.05
CA THR A 293 22.74 -9.29 14.48
C THR A 293 22.71 -8.06 15.41
N ASN A 294 23.21 -6.91 14.93
CA ASN A 294 23.20 -5.63 15.65
C ASN A 294 22.01 -4.73 15.23
N ASN A 295 20.99 -5.31 14.56
CA ASN A 295 19.85 -4.58 14.00
C ASN A 295 20.23 -3.47 12.99
N ARG A 296 21.37 -3.59 12.31
CA ARG A 296 21.76 -2.74 11.20
C ARG A 296 21.31 -3.37 9.88
N LEU A 297 20.97 -2.50 8.93
CA LEU A 297 20.59 -2.91 7.60
C LEU A 297 21.84 -3.04 6.71
N ALA A 298 21.93 -4.10 5.94
CA ALA A 298 22.88 -4.22 4.84
C ALA A 298 22.46 -3.34 3.64
N ALA A 299 23.22 -3.34 2.57
CA ALA A 299 22.82 -2.65 1.36
C ALA A 299 21.50 -3.21 0.80
N PRO A 300 20.59 -2.36 0.28
CA PRO A 300 19.31 -2.79 -0.27
C PRO A 300 19.52 -3.62 -1.53
N LYS A 301 18.66 -4.62 -1.70
CA LYS A 301 18.55 -5.41 -2.92
C LYS A 301 17.14 -5.21 -3.47
N LEU A 302 17.04 -4.96 -4.78
CA LEU A 302 15.74 -4.89 -5.44
C LEU A 302 15.02 -6.23 -5.24
N PHE A 303 13.84 -6.20 -4.63
CA PHE A 303 12.98 -7.37 -4.49
C PHE A 303 11.98 -7.45 -5.64
N SER A 304 11.36 -6.32 -5.98
CA SER A 304 10.45 -6.20 -7.13
C SER A 304 10.43 -4.74 -7.60
N ASP A 305 10.52 -4.56 -8.92
CA ASP A 305 10.31 -3.27 -9.56
C ASP A 305 8.81 -2.89 -9.65
N PHE A 306 7.96 -3.75 -9.14
CA PHE A 306 6.50 -3.58 -9.10
C PHE A 306 5.85 -3.30 -10.46
N THR A 307 6.44 -3.85 -11.53
CA THR A 307 5.85 -3.84 -12.88
C THR A 307 4.96 -5.08 -13.05
N ILE A 308 3.68 -4.87 -13.30
CA ILE A 308 2.68 -5.90 -13.44
C ILE A 308 2.11 -5.84 -14.85
N ASP A 309 2.21 -6.92 -15.60
CA ASP A 309 1.74 -6.98 -17.01
C ASP A 309 2.33 -5.85 -17.88
N GLY A 310 3.54 -5.40 -17.57
CA GLY A 310 4.20 -4.29 -18.26
C GLY A 310 3.76 -2.90 -17.81
N VAL A 311 2.87 -2.81 -16.82
CA VAL A 311 2.43 -1.53 -16.22
C VAL A 311 3.18 -1.28 -14.93
N LYS A 312 3.82 -0.14 -14.83
CA LYS A 312 4.52 0.29 -13.61
C LYS A 312 3.50 0.70 -12.55
N CYS A 313 3.33 -0.15 -11.56
CA CYS A 313 2.46 0.11 -10.42
C CYS A 313 3.21 0.82 -9.27
N ALA A 314 2.49 1.20 -8.25
CA ALA A 314 3.02 1.83 -7.05
C ALA A 314 2.63 0.98 -5.83
N PRO A 315 3.58 0.29 -5.19
CA PRO A 315 3.33 -0.37 -3.90
C PRO A 315 3.16 0.69 -2.81
N ASP A 316 2.40 0.32 -1.76
CA ASP A 316 2.15 1.20 -0.62
C ASP A 316 2.37 0.43 0.69
N GLY A 317 1.38 0.22 1.54
CA GLY A 317 1.50 -0.61 2.73
C GLY A 317 1.70 -2.09 2.40
N ILE A 318 2.61 -2.75 3.10
CA ILE A 318 3.00 -4.14 2.85
C ILE A 318 2.95 -4.98 4.12
N ARG A 319 2.67 -6.28 3.98
CA ARG A 319 2.79 -7.27 5.06
C ARG A 319 3.37 -8.58 4.51
N VAL A 320 3.87 -9.42 5.40
CA VAL A 320 4.43 -10.74 5.05
C VAL A 320 3.61 -11.82 5.76
N ASP A 321 3.33 -12.92 5.08
CA ASP A 321 2.70 -14.09 5.66
C ASP A 321 3.73 -15.08 6.27
N VAL A 322 3.23 -16.12 6.93
CA VAL A 322 4.10 -17.12 7.60
C VAL A 322 4.94 -17.94 6.65
N ASP A 323 4.56 -18.01 5.37
CA ASP A 323 5.28 -18.70 4.31
C ASP A 323 6.33 -17.78 3.64
N GLY A 324 6.40 -16.52 4.06
CA GLY A 324 7.32 -15.52 3.56
C GLY A 324 6.87 -14.80 2.31
N ASN A 325 5.62 -14.98 1.86
CA ASN A 325 5.10 -14.23 0.74
C ASN A 325 4.87 -12.76 1.16
N LEU A 326 5.27 -11.85 0.30
CA LEU A 326 5.02 -10.42 0.46
C LEU A 326 3.65 -10.08 -0.14
N TRP A 327 2.79 -9.50 0.66
CA TRP A 327 1.51 -8.95 0.29
C TRP A 327 1.62 -7.43 0.26
N ALA A 328 1.25 -6.82 -0.85
CA ALA A 328 1.42 -5.38 -1.04
C ALA A 328 0.14 -4.74 -1.54
N GLY A 329 -0.37 -3.76 -0.82
CA GLY A 329 -1.34 -2.81 -1.31
C GLY A 329 -0.73 -1.96 -2.42
N GLY A 330 -1.54 -1.48 -3.35
CA GLY A 330 -1.01 -0.63 -4.41
C GLY A 330 -2.03 -0.24 -5.49
N ASN A 331 -1.50 0.48 -6.48
CA ASN A 331 -2.27 1.02 -7.60
C ASN A 331 -1.36 1.25 -8.82
N ALA A 332 -1.96 1.67 -9.92
CA ALA A 332 -1.24 2.13 -11.12
C ALA A 332 -1.76 3.48 -11.62
N GLY A 333 -2.15 4.36 -10.71
CA GLY A 333 -2.67 5.68 -11.05
C GLY A 333 -3.98 5.57 -11.83
N ARG A 334 -3.96 5.96 -13.13
CA ARG A 334 -5.16 5.95 -13.98
C ARG A 334 -5.42 4.61 -14.67
N GLU A 335 -4.51 3.67 -14.61
CA GLU A 335 -4.66 2.36 -15.25
C GLU A 335 -5.66 1.50 -14.49
N VAL A 336 -6.74 1.10 -15.16
CA VAL A 336 -7.82 0.31 -14.56
C VAL A 336 -7.37 -1.14 -14.35
N GLY A 337 -7.79 -1.72 -13.21
CA GLY A 337 -7.56 -3.13 -12.90
C GLY A 337 -6.29 -3.43 -12.10
N TYR A 338 -5.55 -2.41 -11.71
CA TYR A 338 -4.31 -2.57 -10.94
C TYR A 338 -4.42 -2.14 -9.47
N ASN A 339 -5.58 -1.61 -9.06
CA ASN A 339 -5.85 -1.35 -7.66
C ASN A 339 -6.05 -2.65 -6.89
N GLY A 340 -5.61 -2.67 -5.64
CA GLY A 340 -5.81 -3.80 -4.74
C GLY A 340 -4.52 -4.34 -4.15
N VAL A 341 -4.43 -5.65 -4.00
CA VAL A 341 -3.29 -6.32 -3.36
C VAL A 341 -2.60 -7.25 -4.37
N THR A 342 -1.29 -7.21 -4.37
CA THR A 342 -0.44 -8.17 -5.10
C THR A 342 0.30 -9.06 -4.12
N VAL A 343 0.53 -10.32 -4.50
CA VAL A 343 1.20 -11.30 -3.66
C VAL A 343 2.43 -11.82 -4.39
N TRP A 344 3.56 -11.72 -3.73
CA TRP A 344 4.88 -12.06 -4.28
C TRP A 344 5.51 -13.13 -3.40
N ASN A 345 6.00 -14.20 -4.01
CA ASN A 345 6.71 -15.23 -3.25
C ASN A 345 8.05 -14.71 -2.70
N PRO A 346 8.74 -15.47 -1.80
CA PRO A 346 10.02 -15.02 -1.22
C PRO A 346 11.15 -14.75 -2.22
N GLN A 347 11.00 -15.22 -3.47
CA GLN A 347 11.96 -14.98 -4.55
C GLN A 347 11.62 -13.73 -5.39
N GLY A 348 10.56 -12.99 -5.04
CA GLY A 348 10.11 -11.79 -5.76
C GLY A 348 9.31 -12.08 -7.03
N LYS A 349 8.76 -13.28 -7.18
CA LYS A 349 7.85 -13.62 -8.27
C LYS A 349 6.42 -13.28 -7.88
N LEU A 350 5.68 -12.57 -8.74
CA LEU A 350 4.25 -12.34 -8.59
C LEU A 350 3.51 -13.67 -8.69
N ILE A 351 2.72 -14.04 -7.67
CA ILE A 351 1.96 -15.29 -7.64
C ILE A 351 0.46 -15.09 -7.70
N GLY A 352 -0.06 -13.95 -7.22
CA GLY A 352 -1.48 -13.69 -7.23
C GLY A 352 -1.85 -12.25 -7.01
N ARG A 353 -3.13 -11.94 -7.24
CA ARG A 353 -3.68 -10.59 -7.04
C ARG A 353 -5.09 -10.66 -6.47
N ILE A 354 -5.42 -9.67 -5.65
CA ILE A 354 -6.76 -9.37 -5.17
C ILE A 354 -7.09 -7.97 -5.67
N ARG A 355 -8.02 -7.85 -6.62
CA ARG A 355 -8.38 -6.59 -7.24
C ARG A 355 -9.46 -5.87 -6.43
N LEU A 356 -9.31 -4.57 -6.29
CA LEU A 356 -10.29 -3.71 -5.67
C LEU A 356 -10.70 -2.58 -6.62
N PRO A 357 -11.89 -2.00 -6.45
CA PRO A 357 -12.32 -0.83 -7.24
C PRO A 357 -11.58 0.44 -6.85
N GLU A 358 -10.93 0.45 -5.70
CA GLU A 358 -10.26 1.59 -5.09
C GLU A 358 -8.77 1.31 -4.90
N VAL A 359 -7.97 2.37 -4.82
CA VAL A 359 -6.55 2.26 -4.43
C VAL A 359 -6.47 1.59 -3.05
N CYS A 360 -5.69 0.52 -2.94
CA CYS A 360 -5.41 -0.12 -1.65
C CYS A 360 -4.15 0.51 -1.06
N ALA A 361 -4.32 1.38 -0.09
CA ALA A 361 -3.20 2.07 0.52
C ALA A 361 -2.44 1.16 1.50
N ASN A 362 -3.14 0.39 2.34
CA ASN A 362 -2.46 -0.45 3.31
C ASN A 362 -3.27 -1.71 3.66
N ILE A 363 -2.60 -2.70 4.23
CA ILE A 363 -3.18 -4.00 4.55
C ILE A 363 -2.71 -4.52 5.90
N THR A 364 -3.49 -5.43 6.49
CA THR A 364 -3.06 -6.20 7.65
C THR A 364 -3.75 -7.56 7.71
N PHE A 365 -3.10 -8.52 8.34
CA PHE A 365 -3.72 -9.79 8.70
C PHE A 365 -4.32 -9.71 10.10
N GLY A 366 -5.56 -10.16 10.25
CA GLY A 366 -6.24 -10.15 11.53
C GLY A 366 -7.25 -11.28 11.67
N GLY A 367 -8.16 -11.14 12.62
CA GLY A 367 -9.07 -12.19 13.05
C GLY A 367 -8.40 -13.17 14.01
N PRO A 368 -9.18 -14.04 14.67
CA PRO A 368 -8.67 -14.96 15.71
C PRO A 368 -7.56 -15.91 15.24
N LYS A 369 -7.59 -16.26 13.94
CA LYS A 369 -6.58 -17.13 13.31
C LYS A 369 -5.55 -16.32 12.50
N ARG A 370 -5.65 -14.98 12.49
CA ARG A 370 -4.78 -14.10 11.69
C ARG A 370 -4.72 -14.45 10.20
N ASN A 371 -5.80 -15.05 9.68
CA ASN A 371 -5.98 -15.46 8.30
C ASN A 371 -7.07 -14.65 7.58
N ARG A 372 -7.46 -13.51 8.12
CA ARG A 372 -8.33 -12.54 7.46
C ARG A 372 -7.49 -11.36 7.03
N LEU A 373 -7.34 -11.17 5.73
CA LEU A 373 -6.68 -10.01 5.16
C LEU A 373 -7.66 -8.84 5.19
N PHE A 374 -7.31 -7.76 5.86
CA PHE A 374 -7.99 -6.48 5.83
C PHE A 374 -7.25 -5.54 4.90
N MET A 375 -7.99 -4.78 4.12
CA MET A 375 -7.48 -3.90 3.08
C MET A 375 -8.10 -2.52 3.27
N ALA A 376 -7.30 -1.55 3.71
CA ALA A 376 -7.68 -0.16 3.76
C ALA A 376 -7.49 0.43 2.37
N ALA A 377 -8.61 0.74 1.74
CA ALA A 377 -8.60 1.30 0.39
C ALA A 377 -9.25 2.68 0.44
N SER A 378 -8.85 3.59 -0.39
CA SER A 378 -9.25 5.02 -0.42
C SER A 378 -10.39 5.41 0.56
N GLN A 379 -11.62 5.03 0.25
CA GLN A 379 -12.81 5.37 1.05
C GLN A 379 -13.40 4.19 1.82
N SER A 380 -12.91 2.96 1.58
CA SER A 380 -13.58 1.76 2.05
C SER A 380 -12.62 0.77 2.72
N LEU A 381 -13.15 0.04 3.68
CA LEU A 381 -12.48 -1.10 4.30
C LEU A 381 -13.00 -2.40 3.68
N TYR A 382 -12.09 -3.21 3.13
CA TYR A 382 -12.39 -4.53 2.58
C TYR A 382 -11.73 -5.63 3.41
N ALA A 383 -12.24 -6.85 3.29
CA ALA A 383 -11.61 -8.03 3.87
C ALA A 383 -11.91 -9.30 3.05
N VAL A 384 -10.98 -10.25 3.15
CA VAL A 384 -11.14 -11.60 2.61
C VAL A 384 -10.43 -12.59 3.53
N TYR A 385 -10.98 -13.79 3.67
CA TYR A 385 -10.27 -14.88 4.34
C TYR A 385 -9.30 -15.56 3.38
N VAL A 386 -8.12 -15.87 3.88
CA VAL A 386 -7.05 -16.54 3.14
C VAL A 386 -6.61 -17.82 3.84
N ASN A 387 -5.86 -18.66 3.15
CA ASN A 387 -5.36 -19.94 3.69
C ASN A 387 -3.93 -19.84 4.27
N THR A 388 -3.49 -18.65 4.58
CA THR A 388 -2.22 -18.36 5.26
C THR A 388 -2.47 -17.40 6.42
N GLN A 389 -1.44 -17.08 7.19
CA GLN A 389 -1.50 -16.19 8.36
C GLN A 389 -0.45 -15.10 8.24
N GLY A 390 -0.71 -13.94 8.83
CA GLY A 390 0.31 -12.90 8.94
C GLY A 390 1.48 -13.31 9.84
N ALA A 391 2.71 -12.98 9.45
CA ALA A 391 3.94 -13.37 10.14
C ALA A 391 4.28 -12.55 11.39
N GLY A 392 3.86 -11.28 11.45
CA GLY A 392 4.15 -10.36 12.56
C GLY A 392 2.96 -10.09 13.47
N PRO A 393 3.09 -9.33 14.57
CA PRO A 393 1.92 -8.70 15.16
C PRO A 393 1.27 -7.83 14.09
N ALA A 394 -0.01 -7.68 14.17
CA ALA A 394 -0.75 -7.01 13.13
C ALA A 394 -0.56 -5.50 13.16
#